data_badb74d931b5bbbeec71c9fcc2b90cc0
#
_entry.id   badb74d931b5bbbeec71c9fcc2b90cc0
#
_cell.length_a   1.000
_cell.length_b   1.000
_cell.length_c   1.000
_cell.angle_alpha   90.00
_cell.angle_beta   90.00
_cell.angle_gamma   90.00
#
_symmetry.space_group_name_H-M   'P 1'
#
loop_
_entity.id
_entity.type
_entity.pdbx_description
1 polymer ?
#
loop_
_entity_poly.entity_id
_entity_poly.type
_entity_poly.pdbx_seq_one_letter_code
_entity_poly.pdbx_strand_id
1 'polypeptide(L)'
;MTQKEYADMLLPNVMHDRAYYENLYKKRNLSDGAMVTRIGPSPTGFVHIGTLYQAMVAERMAHQSGGVCFVRVEDTDQKRLVEGAIDQILNSVKEYNIKFDEYPLDNGKSVGEYGPYIQTMRKDIYQAFVKDLLMKDLAYPSFLTSEELNEINEKQKKRKQRIGYYGIWASKERSLTHEEVEEKIKNGLPYVIRLKSKGSFDNEIVMEDCIKGRIKFPENDMDVVLLKSDGIPTYHFAHVVDDTLMGTTHVSRGDEWLSSVPVHLDLFKTLGFVPPKYAHLATIQKEENGKRRKISKRKDAEANVAFYSEKGVPVEAVKIYLMT
;
A
#
# COMPACT_ATOMS: atom_id res chain seq x y z
N MET A 1 28.43 -9.84 -16.48
CA MET A 1 27.22 -10.36 -15.80
C MET A 1 25.99 -10.04 -16.64
N THR A 2 25.13 -11.01 -16.95
CA THR A 2 23.84 -10.77 -17.61
C THR A 2 22.85 -10.12 -16.65
N GLN A 3 21.80 -9.48 -17.17
CA GLN A 3 20.77 -8.85 -16.31
C GLN A 3 20.04 -9.88 -15.41
N LYS A 4 19.93 -11.13 -15.88
CA LYS A 4 19.37 -12.22 -15.07
C LYS A 4 20.31 -12.60 -13.91
N GLU A 5 21.59 -12.80 -14.17
CA GLU A 5 22.59 -13.10 -13.12
C GLU A 5 22.66 -11.98 -12.09
N TYR A 6 22.54 -10.73 -12.55
CA TYR A 6 22.49 -9.56 -11.67
C TYR A 6 21.26 -9.58 -10.75
N ALA A 7 20.06 -9.87 -11.30
CA ALA A 7 18.87 -10.00 -10.50
C ALA A 7 18.92 -11.20 -9.55
N ASP A 8 19.53 -12.32 -9.97
CA ASP A 8 19.76 -13.51 -9.13
C ASP A 8 20.71 -13.22 -7.97
N MET A 9 21.73 -12.40 -8.19
CA MET A 9 22.65 -11.96 -7.13
C MET A 9 21.94 -11.08 -6.09
N LEU A 10 21.10 -10.16 -6.53
CA LEU A 10 20.35 -9.25 -5.63
C LEU A 10 19.26 -9.96 -4.86
N LEU A 11 18.58 -10.93 -5.47
CA LEU A 11 17.46 -11.67 -4.88
C LEU A 11 17.66 -13.19 -5.08
N PRO A 12 18.63 -13.80 -4.38
CA PRO A 12 19.04 -15.20 -4.61
C PRO A 12 17.99 -16.22 -4.15
N ASN A 13 17.13 -15.88 -3.22
CA ASN A 13 16.20 -16.81 -2.57
C ASN A 13 14.79 -16.79 -3.20
N VAL A 14 14.60 -16.15 -4.35
CA VAL A 14 13.31 -16.12 -5.05
C VAL A 14 13.11 -17.45 -5.76
N MET A 15 12.18 -18.27 -5.26
CA MET A 15 11.93 -19.62 -5.76
C MET A 15 11.04 -19.65 -7.01
N HIS A 16 10.08 -18.74 -7.10
CA HIS A 16 9.11 -18.66 -8.18
C HIS A 16 9.20 -17.31 -8.88
N ASP A 17 8.98 -17.31 -10.19
CA ASP A 17 8.94 -16.08 -10.98
C ASP A 17 7.57 -15.39 -10.90
N ARG A 18 7.50 -14.21 -11.50
CA ARG A 18 6.27 -13.43 -11.61
C ARG A 18 5.12 -14.22 -12.26
N ALA A 19 5.41 -14.95 -13.34
CA ALA A 19 4.41 -15.70 -14.10
C ALA A 19 3.77 -16.81 -13.26
N TYR A 20 4.54 -17.46 -12.38
CA TYR A 20 4.00 -18.42 -11.43
C TYR A 20 2.89 -17.80 -10.57
N TYR A 21 3.13 -16.61 -9.98
CA TYR A 21 2.16 -15.97 -9.11
C TYR A 21 0.95 -15.42 -9.89
N GLU A 22 1.16 -14.88 -11.09
CA GLU A 22 0.05 -14.47 -11.96
C GLU A 22 -0.86 -15.65 -12.35
N ASN A 23 -0.29 -16.84 -12.51
CA ASN A 23 -1.06 -18.06 -12.76
C ASN A 23 -1.70 -18.65 -11.50
N LEU A 24 -1.10 -18.46 -10.33
CA LEU A 24 -1.63 -18.92 -9.05
C LEU A 24 -2.89 -18.15 -8.67
N TYR A 25 -2.87 -16.83 -8.82
CA TYR A 25 -3.99 -15.94 -8.53
C TYR A 25 -4.86 -15.73 -9.78
N LYS A 26 -5.73 -16.70 -10.04
CA LYS A 26 -6.62 -16.65 -11.21
C LYS A 26 -7.63 -15.50 -11.10
N LYS A 27 -8.10 -15.03 -12.25
CA LYS A 27 -9.21 -14.07 -12.30
C LYS A 27 -10.42 -14.62 -11.53
N ARG A 28 -11.02 -13.77 -10.69
CA ARG A 28 -12.24 -14.12 -9.93
C ARG A 28 -13.40 -14.44 -10.88
N ASN A 29 -14.15 -15.47 -10.56
CA ASN A 29 -15.37 -15.83 -11.30
C ASN A 29 -16.56 -15.10 -10.67
N LEU A 30 -16.77 -13.85 -11.05
CA LEU A 30 -17.84 -12.99 -10.57
C LEU A 30 -18.66 -12.47 -11.74
N SER A 31 -19.91 -12.12 -11.47
CA SER A 31 -20.80 -11.49 -12.46
C SER A 31 -20.25 -10.15 -12.95
N ASP A 32 -20.62 -9.75 -14.15
CA ASP A 32 -20.24 -8.44 -14.69
C ASP A 32 -20.76 -7.32 -13.78
N GLY A 33 -19.87 -6.36 -13.49
CA GLY A 33 -20.18 -5.25 -12.60
C GLY A 33 -20.00 -5.54 -11.11
N ALA A 34 -19.75 -6.79 -10.70
CA ALA A 34 -19.44 -7.13 -9.31
C ALA A 34 -18.13 -6.48 -8.86
N MET A 35 -18.18 -5.80 -7.71
CA MET A 35 -17.03 -5.07 -7.18
C MET A 35 -16.25 -5.93 -6.20
N VAL A 36 -14.94 -5.98 -6.38
CA VAL A 36 -14.01 -6.53 -5.40
C VAL A 36 -13.38 -5.37 -4.66
N THR A 37 -13.68 -5.27 -3.37
CA THR A 37 -13.21 -4.21 -2.48
C THR A 37 -12.40 -4.79 -1.34
N ARG A 38 -11.67 -3.94 -0.62
CA ARG A 38 -10.90 -4.38 0.54
C ARG A 38 -10.74 -3.25 1.56
N ILE A 39 -10.45 -3.65 2.79
CA ILE A 39 -9.80 -2.79 3.76
C ILE A 39 -8.36 -3.25 3.98
N GLY A 40 -7.47 -2.26 4.24
CA GLY A 40 -6.04 -2.49 4.49
C GLY A 40 -5.62 -1.96 5.87
N PRO A 41 -6.11 -2.55 6.97
CA PRO A 41 -5.73 -2.06 8.29
C PRO A 41 -4.29 -2.44 8.64
N SER A 42 -3.56 -1.47 9.23
CA SER A 42 -2.27 -1.76 9.87
C SER A 42 -2.52 -2.17 11.33
N PRO A 43 -1.93 -3.29 11.81
CA PRO A 43 -2.15 -3.82 13.16
C PRO A 43 -1.34 -3.01 14.22
N THR A 44 -1.68 -1.73 14.37
CA THR A 44 -0.96 -0.74 15.20
C THR A 44 -1.75 -0.30 16.43
N GLY A 45 -2.54 -1.17 17.02
CA GLY A 45 -3.40 -0.91 18.19
C GLY A 45 -4.89 -0.83 17.83
N PHE A 46 -5.66 -0.05 18.58
CA PHE A 46 -7.11 -0.01 18.45
C PHE A 46 -7.61 0.40 17.04
N VAL A 47 -8.83 -0.02 16.71
CA VAL A 47 -9.48 0.30 15.45
C VAL A 47 -9.96 1.75 15.45
N HIS A 48 -9.50 2.53 14.49
CA HIS A 48 -9.90 3.91 14.32
C HIS A 48 -11.28 4.02 13.68
N ILE A 49 -12.10 4.98 14.12
CA ILE A 49 -13.45 5.22 13.56
C ILE A 49 -13.43 5.42 12.03
N GLY A 50 -12.35 6.00 11.49
CA GLY A 50 -12.14 6.13 10.03
C GLY A 50 -11.95 4.78 9.33
N THR A 51 -11.36 3.79 10.00
CA THR A 51 -11.25 2.42 9.48
C THR A 51 -12.61 1.75 9.46
N LEU A 52 -13.43 1.96 10.50
CA LEU A 52 -14.81 1.47 10.52
C LEU A 52 -15.64 2.09 9.38
N TYR A 53 -15.55 3.41 9.19
CA TYR A 53 -16.21 4.11 8.08
C TYR A 53 -15.81 3.54 6.72
N GLN A 54 -14.51 3.38 6.49
CA GLN A 54 -13.98 2.77 5.26
C GLN A 54 -14.50 1.33 5.08
N ALA A 55 -14.54 0.53 6.15
CA ALA A 55 -15.02 -0.84 6.11
C ALA A 55 -16.51 -0.92 5.72
N MET A 56 -17.35 -0.03 6.28
CA MET A 56 -18.76 0.06 5.93
C MET A 56 -18.97 0.38 4.45
N VAL A 57 -18.22 1.35 3.92
CA VAL A 57 -18.31 1.72 2.50
C VAL A 57 -17.82 0.59 1.60
N ALA A 58 -16.66 -0.02 1.92
CA ALA A 58 -16.09 -1.10 1.13
C ALA A 58 -17.02 -2.33 1.08
N GLU A 59 -17.52 -2.76 2.23
CA GLU A 59 -18.46 -3.89 2.33
C GLU A 59 -19.74 -3.62 1.55
N ARG A 60 -20.32 -2.43 1.71
CA ARG A 60 -21.56 -2.06 1.02
C ARG A 60 -21.40 -2.04 -0.51
N MET A 61 -20.30 -1.46 -1.00
CA MET A 61 -19.99 -1.44 -2.44
C MET A 61 -19.88 -2.87 -3.01
N ALA A 62 -19.17 -3.75 -2.33
CA ALA A 62 -19.01 -5.15 -2.75
C ALA A 62 -20.34 -5.89 -2.74
N HIS A 63 -21.02 -5.95 -1.60
CA HIS A 63 -22.21 -6.79 -1.44
C HIS A 63 -23.42 -6.29 -2.26
N GLN A 64 -23.60 -4.97 -2.42
CA GLN A 64 -24.67 -4.44 -3.28
C GLN A 64 -24.46 -4.77 -4.76
N SER A 65 -23.20 -4.97 -5.19
CA SER A 65 -22.89 -5.35 -6.57
C SER A 65 -22.80 -6.88 -6.78
N GLY A 66 -23.04 -7.69 -5.75
CA GLY A 66 -22.84 -9.14 -5.80
C GLY A 66 -21.37 -9.54 -5.84
N GLY A 67 -20.49 -8.70 -5.33
CA GLY A 67 -19.03 -8.89 -5.32
C GLY A 67 -18.50 -9.37 -3.98
N VAL A 68 -17.20 -9.10 -3.72
CA VAL A 68 -16.43 -9.63 -2.59
C VAL A 68 -15.74 -8.48 -1.85
N CYS A 69 -15.84 -8.48 -0.52
CA CYS A 69 -15.08 -7.59 0.35
C CYS A 69 -14.10 -8.39 1.22
N PHE A 70 -12.82 -8.04 1.19
CA PHE A 70 -11.82 -8.75 1.99
C PHE A 70 -11.00 -7.85 2.92
N VAL A 71 -10.40 -8.47 3.94
CA VAL A 71 -9.44 -7.81 4.84
C VAL A 71 -8.04 -8.24 4.45
N ARG A 72 -7.17 -7.28 4.15
CA ARG A 72 -5.74 -7.50 4.00
C ARG A 72 -4.99 -6.72 5.06
N VAL A 73 -4.34 -7.43 5.97
CA VAL A 73 -3.53 -6.83 7.03
C VAL A 73 -2.24 -6.28 6.43
N GLU A 74 -2.03 -4.97 6.57
CA GLU A 74 -0.88 -4.24 6.04
C GLU A 74 0.13 -4.03 7.18
N ASP A 75 0.93 -5.06 7.44
CA ASP A 75 1.90 -5.16 8.55
C ASP A 75 3.35 -4.93 8.11
N THR A 76 3.58 -4.31 6.98
CA THR A 76 4.94 -4.06 6.45
C THR A 76 5.78 -3.12 7.33
N ASP A 77 5.17 -2.33 8.21
CA ASP A 77 5.86 -1.55 9.25
C ASP A 77 5.97 -2.34 10.56
N GLN A 78 6.94 -3.24 10.61
CA GLN A 78 7.17 -4.15 11.73
C GLN A 78 7.45 -3.46 13.07
N LYS A 79 7.90 -2.19 13.05
CA LYS A 79 8.24 -1.43 14.27
C LYS A 79 7.02 -1.01 15.09
N ARG A 80 5.82 -1.03 14.50
CA ARG A 80 4.58 -0.55 15.10
C ARG A 80 3.54 -1.65 15.34
N LEU A 81 3.92 -2.91 15.17
CA LEU A 81 3.01 -4.02 15.37
C LEU A 81 2.62 -4.16 16.85
N VAL A 82 1.35 -4.48 17.08
CA VAL A 82 0.79 -4.78 18.40
C VAL A 82 0.23 -6.21 18.34
N GLU A 83 0.65 -7.04 19.29
CA GLU A 83 0.15 -8.41 19.42
C GLU A 83 -1.36 -8.44 19.61
N GLY A 84 -2.06 -9.37 18.96
CA GLY A 84 -3.53 -9.49 19.02
C GLY A 84 -4.30 -8.39 18.25
N ALA A 85 -3.61 -7.44 17.59
CA ALA A 85 -4.30 -6.36 16.89
C ALA A 85 -5.14 -6.84 15.70
N ILE A 86 -4.77 -7.96 15.07
CA ILE A 86 -5.54 -8.54 13.94
C ILE A 86 -6.92 -8.98 14.43
N ASP A 87 -6.97 -9.74 15.52
CA ASP A 87 -8.24 -10.18 16.13
C ASP A 87 -9.07 -9.01 16.61
N GLN A 88 -8.40 -8.05 17.25
CA GLN A 88 -9.08 -6.83 17.68
C GLN A 88 -9.74 -6.10 16.51
N ILE A 89 -9.06 -6.02 15.34
CA ILE A 89 -9.62 -5.43 14.13
C ILE A 89 -10.85 -6.23 13.66
N LEU A 90 -10.72 -7.54 13.51
CA LEU A 90 -11.80 -8.40 13.01
C LEU A 90 -13.00 -8.41 13.97
N ASN A 91 -12.77 -8.48 15.26
CA ASN A 91 -13.83 -8.45 16.28
C ASN A 91 -14.53 -7.09 16.32
N SER A 92 -13.79 -5.98 16.27
CA SER A 92 -14.39 -4.65 16.26
C SER A 92 -15.31 -4.41 15.06
N VAL A 93 -14.91 -4.84 13.85
CA VAL A 93 -15.77 -4.68 12.66
C VAL A 93 -16.97 -5.62 12.71
N LYS A 94 -16.82 -6.81 13.28
CA LYS A 94 -17.91 -7.77 13.49
C LYS A 94 -18.96 -7.24 14.46
N GLU A 95 -18.57 -6.53 15.54
CA GLU A 95 -19.47 -5.86 16.47
C GLU A 95 -20.42 -4.88 15.76
N TYR A 96 -19.92 -4.22 14.70
CA TYR A 96 -20.73 -3.31 13.86
C TYR A 96 -21.47 -4.01 12.71
N ASN A 97 -21.62 -5.34 12.76
CA ASN A 97 -22.30 -6.15 11.74
C ASN A 97 -21.72 -5.97 10.32
N ILE A 98 -20.43 -5.69 10.20
CA ILE A 98 -19.71 -5.65 8.93
C ILE A 98 -19.20 -7.06 8.64
N LYS A 99 -19.50 -7.57 7.44
CA LYS A 99 -19.13 -8.91 7.01
C LYS A 99 -18.06 -8.85 5.93
N PHE A 100 -16.98 -9.59 6.14
CA PHE A 100 -15.97 -9.81 5.12
C PHE A 100 -16.07 -11.25 4.61
N ASP A 101 -15.88 -11.41 3.30
CA ASP A 101 -15.93 -12.70 2.64
C ASP A 101 -14.59 -13.45 2.77
N GLU A 102 -13.47 -12.68 2.83
CA GLU A 102 -12.12 -13.23 2.90
C GLU A 102 -11.29 -12.43 3.91
N TYR A 103 -10.52 -13.14 4.73
CA TYR A 103 -9.72 -12.51 5.80
C TYR A 103 -8.68 -13.49 6.37
N PRO A 104 -7.62 -12.99 7.05
CA PRO A 104 -6.67 -13.84 7.76
C PRO A 104 -7.27 -14.41 9.05
N LEU A 105 -6.74 -15.56 9.49
CA LEU A 105 -7.02 -16.20 10.79
C LEU A 105 -5.74 -16.22 11.63
N ASP A 106 -5.86 -16.30 12.97
CA ASP A 106 -4.75 -16.26 13.93
C ASP A 106 -3.65 -17.28 13.72
N ASN A 107 -3.98 -18.42 13.18
CA ASN A 107 -3.04 -19.52 12.99
C ASN A 107 -2.27 -19.47 11.66
N GLY A 108 -2.24 -18.31 11.02
CA GLY A 108 -1.63 -18.11 9.69
C GLY A 108 -2.44 -18.69 8.54
N LYS A 109 -3.63 -19.24 8.81
CA LYS A 109 -4.59 -19.66 7.79
C LYS A 109 -5.42 -18.46 7.33
N SER A 110 -6.24 -18.67 6.33
CA SER A 110 -7.12 -17.66 5.75
C SER A 110 -8.46 -18.23 5.37
N VAL A 111 -9.50 -17.39 5.42
CA VAL A 111 -10.75 -17.63 4.73
C VAL A 111 -10.62 -16.97 3.35
N GLY A 112 -10.95 -17.71 2.28
CA GLY A 112 -10.82 -17.23 0.90
C GLY A 112 -9.63 -17.85 0.15
N GLU A 113 -9.60 -17.65 -1.17
CA GLU A 113 -8.66 -18.32 -2.10
C GLU A 113 -7.47 -17.44 -2.52
N TYR A 114 -7.47 -16.15 -2.15
CA TYR A 114 -6.47 -15.16 -2.57
C TYR A 114 -5.45 -14.83 -1.48
N GLY A 115 -5.44 -15.60 -0.40
CA GLY A 115 -4.46 -15.50 0.69
C GLY A 115 -3.02 -15.83 0.29
N PRO A 116 -2.07 -15.63 1.23
CA PRO A 116 -2.27 -15.10 2.58
C PRO A 116 -2.77 -13.64 2.56
N TYR A 117 -3.62 -13.28 3.54
CA TYR A 117 -4.12 -11.90 3.67
C TYR A 117 -3.32 -11.05 4.68
N ILE A 118 -2.09 -11.45 4.96
CA ILE A 118 -1.11 -10.71 5.76
C ILE A 118 0.09 -10.41 4.88
N GLN A 119 0.45 -9.14 4.72
CA GLN A 119 1.45 -8.72 3.74
C GLN A 119 2.85 -9.30 3.99
N THR A 120 3.29 -9.40 5.24
CA THR A 120 4.61 -10.02 5.54
C THR A 120 4.69 -11.49 5.12
N MET A 121 3.58 -12.22 5.12
CA MET A 121 3.51 -13.61 4.64
C MET A 121 3.56 -13.73 3.11
N ARG A 122 3.51 -12.61 2.38
CA ARG A 122 3.56 -12.52 0.91
C ARG A 122 4.93 -12.05 0.40
N LYS A 123 5.94 -12.04 1.25
CA LYS A 123 7.30 -11.53 0.95
C LYS A 123 7.85 -12.10 -0.37
N ASP A 124 7.72 -13.40 -0.59
CA ASP A 124 8.25 -14.08 -1.78
C ASP A 124 7.57 -13.60 -3.07
N ILE A 125 6.28 -13.28 -2.99
CA ILE A 125 5.52 -12.69 -4.12
C ILE A 125 6.15 -11.37 -4.52
N TYR A 126 6.31 -10.44 -3.57
CA TYR A 126 6.87 -9.13 -3.86
C TYR A 126 8.29 -9.21 -4.41
N GLN A 127 9.12 -10.12 -3.87
CA GLN A 127 10.48 -10.35 -4.35
C GLN A 127 10.51 -10.87 -5.79
N ALA A 128 9.57 -11.74 -6.17
CA ALA A 128 9.43 -12.21 -7.54
C ALA A 128 9.12 -11.08 -8.53
N PHE A 129 8.21 -10.17 -8.16
CA PHE A 129 7.87 -9.01 -8.99
C PHE A 129 9.02 -8.01 -9.08
N VAL A 130 9.75 -7.76 -7.99
CA VAL A 130 10.94 -6.89 -8.01
C VAL A 130 12.06 -7.52 -8.84
N LYS A 131 12.24 -8.83 -8.77
CA LYS A 131 13.23 -9.54 -9.59
C LYS A 131 12.92 -9.40 -11.08
N ASP A 132 11.65 -9.47 -11.47
CA ASP A 132 11.21 -9.19 -12.86
C ASP A 132 11.53 -7.74 -13.27
N LEU A 133 11.32 -6.77 -12.39
CA LEU A 133 11.69 -5.37 -12.66
C LEU A 133 13.21 -5.18 -12.79
N LEU A 134 14.01 -5.85 -11.96
CA LEU A 134 15.48 -5.84 -12.08
C LEU A 134 15.93 -6.44 -13.42
N MET A 135 15.37 -7.57 -13.84
CA MET A 135 15.68 -8.18 -15.14
C MET A 135 15.34 -7.29 -16.32
N LYS A 136 14.38 -6.37 -16.17
CA LYS A 136 13.95 -5.40 -17.20
C LYS A 136 14.63 -4.04 -17.10
N ASP A 137 15.60 -3.86 -16.21
CA ASP A 137 16.24 -2.57 -15.91
C ASP A 137 15.22 -1.47 -15.51
N LEU A 138 14.15 -1.86 -14.79
CA LEU A 138 13.13 -0.97 -14.25
C LEU A 138 13.24 -0.77 -12.73
N ALA A 139 14.22 -1.42 -12.11
CA ALA A 139 14.57 -1.26 -10.71
C ALA A 139 16.08 -1.38 -10.53
N TYR A 140 16.60 -0.86 -9.43
CA TYR A 140 18.04 -0.89 -9.11
C TYR A 140 18.28 -0.89 -7.60
N PRO A 141 19.41 -1.44 -7.11
CA PRO A 141 19.79 -1.34 -5.71
C PRO A 141 20.32 0.05 -5.36
N SER A 142 19.98 0.53 -4.18
CA SER A 142 20.49 1.79 -3.64
C SER A 142 21.09 1.54 -2.26
N PHE A 143 22.34 1.95 -2.08
CA PHE A 143 23.14 1.76 -0.86
C PHE A 143 23.17 3.02 0.03
N LEU A 144 22.40 4.05 -0.32
CA LEU A 144 22.36 5.29 0.44
C LEU A 144 21.88 5.05 1.87
N THR A 145 22.62 5.61 2.81
CA THR A 145 22.24 5.65 4.22
C THR A 145 21.15 6.68 4.48
N SER A 146 20.53 6.61 5.65
CA SER A 146 19.54 7.62 6.08
C SER A 146 20.17 9.01 6.19
N GLU A 147 21.42 9.08 6.60
CA GLU A 147 22.22 10.31 6.73
C GLU A 147 22.47 10.95 5.37
N GLU A 148 22.89 10.17 4.37
CA GLU A 148 23.10 10.66 3.00
C GLU A 148 21.78 11.14 2.36
N LEU A 149 20.67 10.43 2.60
CA LEU A 149 19.36 10.88 2.15
C LEU A 149 18.93 12.20 2.83
N ASN A 150 19.21 12.36 4.12
CA ASN A 150 18.95 13.60 4.82
C ASN A 150 19.81 14.75 4.28
N GLU A 151 21.08 14.50 3.94
CA GLU A 151 21.91 15.51 3.28
C GLU A 151 21.35 15.95 1.93
N ILE A 152 20.86 15.00 1.13
CA ILE A 152 20.16 15.30 -0.14
C ILE A 152 18.97 16.20 0.13
N ASN A 153 18.12 15.84 1.08
CA ASN A 153 16.93 16.62 1.45
C ASN A 153 17.30 18.05 1.88
N GLU A 154 18.35 18.22 2.69
CA GLU A 154 18.81 19.55 3.11
C GLU A 154 19.38 20.39 1.93
N LYS A 155 20.09 19.75 1.00
CA LYS A 155 20.54 20.40 -0.23
C LYS A 155 19.36 20.84 -1.11
N GLN A 156 18.31 20.01 -1.23
CA GLN A 156 17.08 20.34 -1.95
C GLN A 156 16.35 21.51 -1.30
N LYS A 157 16.19 21.51 0.03
CA LYS A 157 15.59 22.62 0.79
C LYS A 157 16.32 23.94 0.53
N LYS A 158 17.66 23.95 0.65
CA LYS A 158 18.49 25.14 0.39
C LYS A 158 18.31 25.66 -1.03
N ARG A 159 18.10 24.80 -2.02
CA ARG A 159 17.84 25.11 -3.43
C ARG A 159 16.37 25.41 -3.74
N LYS A 160 15.48 25.37 -2.75
CA LYS A 160 14.02 25.50 -2.91
C LYS A 160 13.43 24.51 -3.92
N GLN A 161 13.99 23.30 -3.97
CA GLN A 161 13.54 22.20 -4.80
C GLN A 161 12.59 21.28 -4.02
N ARG A 162 11.82 20.46 -4.73
CA ARG A 162 11.01 19.40 -4.11
C ARG A 162 11.92 18.43 -3.36
N ILE A 163 11.46 17.98 -2.20
CA ILE A 163 12.12 16.94 -1.43
C ILE A 163 11.79 15.59 -2.05
N GLY A 164 12.81 14.74 -2.25
CA GLY A 164 12.63 13.38 -2.78
C GLY A 164 13.83 12.87 -3.55
N TYR A 165 13.77 11.61 -3.93
CA TYR A 165 14.85 10.93 -4.63
C TYR A 165 14.50 10.75 -6.11
N TYR A 166 14.95 11.67 -6.96
CA TYR A 166 14.60 11.77 -8.37
C TYR A 166 15.71 12.46 -9.19
N GLY A 167 15.67 12.29 -10.50
CA GLY A 167 16.51 13.01 -11.46
C GLY A 167 18.00 12.96 -11.11
N ILE A 168 18.62 14.14 -11.03
CA ILE A 168 20.08 14.26 -10.71
C ILE A 168 20.42 13.74 -9.31
N TRP A 169 19.47 13.77 -8.37
CA TRP A 169 19.65 13.27 -7.02
C TRP A 169 19.71 11.73 -6.95
N ALA A 170 19.10 11.05 -7.93
CA ALA A 170 19.12 9.60 -8.07
C ALA A 170 20.25 9.10 -9.00
N SER A 171 20.87 9.99 -9.79
CA SER A 171 21.77 9.62 -10.88
C SER A 171 22.95 8.78 -10.43
N LYS A 172 23.55 9.07 -9.28
CA LYS A 172 24.73 8.33 -8.76
C LYS A 172 24.41 6.85 -8.57
N GLU A 173 23.34 6.52 -7.87
CA GLU A 173 22.99 5.13 -7.59
C GLU A 173 22.40 4.42 -8.83
N ARG A 174 21.68 5.16 -9.69
CA ARG A 174 21.18 4.63 -10.98
C ARG A 174 22.29 4.24 -11.95
N SER A 175 23.47 4.85 -11.84
CA SER A 175 24.58 4.66 -12.78
C SER A 175 25.64 3.65 -12.27
N LEU A 176 25.44 3.04 -11.11
CA LEU A 176 26.33 2.00 -10.62
C LEU A 176 26.41 0.84 -11.61
N THR A 177 27.63 0.41 -11.93
CA THR A 177 27.86 -0.77 -12.76
C THR A 177 27.55 -2.05 -11.97
N HIS A 178 27.37 -3.16 -12.66
CA HIS A 178 27.14 -4.45 -12.00
C HIS A 178 28.31 -4.85 -11.11
N GLU A 179 29.56 -4.51 -11.52
CA GLU A 179 30.79 -4.78 -10.78
C GLU A 179 30.84 -3.97 -9.48
N GLU A 180 30.50 -2.68 -9.53
CA GLU A 180 30.44 -1.80 -8.35
C GLU A 180 29.38 -2.27 -7.35
N VAL A 181 28.22 -2.72 -7.85
CA VAL A 181 27.15 -3.27 -7.03
C VAL A 181 27.60 -4.59 -6.37
N GLU A 182 28.24 -5.48 -7.14
CA GLU A 182 28.75 -6.76 -6.63
C GLU A 182 29.79 -6.53 -5.53
N GLU A 183 30.71 -5.57 -5.71
CA GLU A 183 31.73 -5.21 -4.72
C GLU A 183 31.07 -4.70 -3.42
N LYS A 184 30.08 -3.81 -3.53
CA LYS A 184 29.33 -3.30 -2.37
C LYS A 184 28.64 -4.42 -1.59
N ILE A 185 28.03 -5.37 -2.29
CA ILE A 185 27.37 -6.53 -1.67
C ILE A 185 28.39 -7.44 -0.98
N LYS A 186 29.55 -7.73 -1.65
CA LYS A 186 30.64 -8.51 -1.05
C LYS A 186 31.20 -7.87 0.22
N ASN A 187 31.20 -6.54 0.28
CA ASN A 187 31.58 -5.76 1.45
C ASN A 187 30.47 -5.70 2.53
N GLY A 188 29.34 -6.38 2.34
CA GLY A 188 28.25 -6.45 3.32
C GLY A 188 27.43 -5.18 3.47
N LEU A 189 27.47 -4.25 2.50
CA LEU A 189 26.70 -3.02 2.56
C LEU A 189 25.21 -3.32 2.39
N PRO A 190 24.35 -2.85 3.31
CA PRO A 190 22.90 -3.00 3.16
C PRO A 190 22.39 -2.14 2.00
N TYR A 191 21.38 -2.62 1.31
CA TYR A 191 20.74 -1.90 0.22
C TYR A 191 19.21 -2.06 0.24
N VAL A 192 18.55 -1.12 -0.40
CA VAL A 192 17.14 -1.19 -0.74
C VAL A 192 17.00 -1.32 -2.26
N ILE A 193 15.89 -1.85 -2.74
CA ILE A 193 15.60 -1.83 -4.18
C ILE A 193 14.63 -0.69 -4.47
N ARG A 194 14.99 0.17 -5.42
CA ARG A 194 14.20 1.32 -5.86
C ARG A 194 13.64 1.11 -7.26
N LEU A 195 12.47 1.70 -7.48
CA LEU A 195 11.94 1.92 -8.83
C LEU A 195 12.88 2.82 -9.63
N LYS A 196 13.10 2.52 -10.89
CA LYS A 196 13.73 3.42 -11.87
C LYS A 196 12.62 4.15 -12.62
N SER A 197 12.02 5.15 -11.97
CA SER A 197 10.90 5.89 -12.54
C SER A 197 11.28 6.54 -13.87
N LYS A 198 10.39 6.46 -14.86
CA LYS A 198 10.53 7.07 -16.17
C LYS A 198 9.62 8.28 -16.36
N GLY A 199 8.86 8.64 -15.31
CA GLY A 199 7.96 9.78 -15.35
C GLY A 199 8.67 11.12 -15.26
N SER A 200 7.93 12.19 -15.49
CA SER A 200 8.38 13.58 -15.37
C SER A 200 7.34 14.37 -14.58
N PHE A 201 7.81 15.11 -13.59
CA PHE A 201 6.96 15.98 -12.81
C PHE A 201 6.30 17.11 -13.65
N ASP A 202 6.87 17.42 -14.80
CA ASP A 202 6.33 18.43 -15.72
C ASP A 202 5.15 17.89 -16.55
N ASN A 203 4.96 16.58 -16.58
CA ASN A 203 3.82 15.94 -17.22
C ASN A 203 2.63 15.88 -16.27
N GLU A 204 1.42 15.99 -16.84
CA GLU A 204 0.17 15.86 -16.10
C GLU A 204 -0.47 14.49 -16.38
N ILE A 205 -0.92 13.81 -15.31
CA ILE A 205 -1.76 12.62 -15.40
C ILE A 205 -3.15 12.94 -14.84
N VAL A 206 -4.15 12.25 -15.37
CA VAL A 206 -5.55 12.42 -14.97
C VAL A 206 -6.08 11.09 -14.44
N MET A 207 -6.77 11.15 -13.31
CA MET A 207 -7.49 10.01 -12.73
C MET A 207 -8.96 10.40 -12.54
N GLU A 208 -9.88 9.48 -12.86
CA GLU A 208 -11.29 9.58 -12.50
C GLU A 208 -11.52 8.89 -11.16
N ASP A 209 -11.80 9.69 -10.13
CA ASP A 209 -12.15 9.18 -8.80
C ASP A 209 -13.66 9.00 -8.69
N CYS A 210 -14.12 7.90 -8.11
CA CYS A 210 -15.55 7.59 -8.00
C CYS A 210 -16.35 8.60 -7.17
N ILE A 211 -15.68 9.37 -6.30
CA ILE A 211 -16.32 10.36 -5.40
C ILE A 211 -15.96 11.78 -5.79
N LYS A 212 -14.67 12.03 -6.04
CA LYS A 212 -14.16 13.38 -6.30
C LYS A 212 -14.18 13.76 -7.79
N GLY A 213 -14.53 12.82 -8.69
CA GLY A 213 -14.53 13.03 -10.13
C GLY A 213 -13.11 13.16 -10.70
N ARG A 214 -12.94 13.99 -11.69
CA ARG A 214 -11.70 14.14 -12.44
C ARG A 214 -10.66 14.94 -11.64
N ILE A 215 -9.52 14.28 -11.33
CA ILE A 215 -8.42 14.89 -10.59
C ILE A 215 -7.16 14.85 -11.47
N LYS A 216 -6.39 15.94 -11.42
CA LYS A 216 -5.12 16.11 -12.12
C LYS A 216 -3.97 16.06 -11.14
N PHE A 217 -2.92 15.35 -11.51
CA PHE A 217 -1.69 15.24 -10.73
C PHE A 217 -0.46 15.44 -11.64
N PRO A 218 0.68 15.90 -11.11
CA PRO A 218 1.94 15.70 -11.80
C PRO A 218 2.25 14.20 -11.88
N GLU A 219 2.92 13.76 -12.95
CA GLU A 219 3.40 12.38 -13.06
C GLU A 219 4.48 12.11 -11.99
N ASN A 220 4.58 10.86 -11.53
CA ASN A 220 5.65 10.48 -10.59
C ASN A 220 7.00 10.42 -11.31
N ASP A 221 8.00 11.09 -10.76
CA ASP A 221 9.41 11.04 -11.18
C ASP A 221 10.33 10.51 -10.08
N MET A 222 9.77 10.15 -8.93
CA MET A 222 10.54 9.70 -7.77
C MET A 222 10.86 8.21 -7.85
N ASP A 223 12.11 7.87 -7.51
CA ASP A 223 12.57 6.49 -7.35
C ASP A 223 12.19 5.95 -5.97
N VAL A 224 10.90 5.62 -5.84
CA VAL A 224 10.39 5.08 -4.58
C VAL A 224 11.04 3.74 -4.24
N VAL A 225 11.21 3.47 -2.96
CA VAL A 225 11.69 2.17 -2.49
C VAL A 225 10.59 1.13 -2.73
N LEU A 226 10.96 0.05 -3.41
CA LEU A 226 10.10 -1.13 -3.63
C LEU A 226 10.25 -2.14 -2.51
N LEU A 227 11.52 -2.56 -2.26
CA LEU A 227 11.88 -3.44 -1.15
C LEU A 227 12.85 -2.73 -0.21
N LYS A 228 12.60 -2.86 1.07
CA LYS A 228 13.51 -2.45 2.14
C LYS A 228 14.69 -3.44 2.26
N SER A 229 15.69 -3.09 3.03
CA SER A 229 16.87 -3.94 3.25
C SER A 229 16.57 -5.30 3.91
N ASP A 230 15.44 -5.44 4.60
CA ASP A 230 14.94 -6.69 5.15
C ASP A 230 14.19 -7.55 4.10
N GLY A 231 14.07 -7.05 2.87
CA GLY A 231 13.35 -7.70 1.77
C GLY A 231 11.82 -7.59 1.88
N ILE A 232 11.30 -6.81 2.84
CA ILE A 232 9.86 -6.52 2.96
C ILE A 232 9.52 -5.34 2.06
N PRO A 233 8.37 -5.34 1.35
CA PRO A 233 7.99 -4.24 0.47
C PRO A 233 7.64 -2.98 1.24
N THR A 234 7.67 -1.84 0.56
CA THR A 234 6.99 -0.64 1.01
C THR A 234 5.49 -0.74 0.72
N TYR A 235 4.70 0.06 1.44
CA TYR A 235 3.25 0.14 1.24
C TYR A 235 2.85 0.35 -0.23
N HIS A 236 3.50 1.28 -0.92
CA HIS A 236 3.16 1.62 -2.31
C HIS A 236 3.29 0.42 -3.24
N PHE A 237 4.36 -0.33 -3.09
CA PHE A 237 4.61 -1.49 -3.95
C PHE A 237 3.69 -2.67 -3.58
N ALA A 238 3.55 -2.96 -2.29
CA ALA A 238 2.67 -4.02 -1.80
C ALA A 238 1.21 -3.78 -2.24
N HIS A 239 0.71 -2.55 -2.13
CA HIS A 239 -0.61 -2.16 -2.59
C HIS A 239 -0.86 -2.54 -4.06
N VAL A 240 0.07 -2.20 -4.96
CA VAL A 240 -0.11 -2.43 -6.40
C VAL A 240 -0.08 -3.91 -6.74
N VAL A 241 0.87 -4.66 -6.20
CA VAL A 241 0.99 -6.11 -6.44
C VAL A 241 -0.22 -6.85 -5.89
N ASP A 242 -0.60 -6.56 -4.65
CA ASP A 242 -1.69 -7.27 -3.98
C ASP A 242 -3.04 -6.96 -4.61
N ASP A 243 -3.35 -5.68 -4.84
CA ASP A 243 -4.65 -5.31 -5.41
C ASP A 243 -4.82 -5.91 -6.82
N THR A 244 -3.73 -6.08 -7.57
CA THR A 244 -3.75 -6.79 -8.85
C THR A 244 -4.00 -8.29 -8.67
N LEU A 245 -3.18 -8.97 -7.88
CA LEU A 245 -3.26 -10.43 -7.73
C LEU A 245 -4.54 -10.87 -6.99
N MET A 246 -5.05 -10.07 -6.06
CA MET A 246 -6.31 -10.35 -5.34
C MET A 246 -7.54 -9.92 -6.14
N GLY A 247 -7.35 -9.35 -7.35
CA GLY A 247 -8.44 -8.97 -8.25
C GLY A 247 -9.28 -7.80 -7.75
N THR A 248 -8.70 -6.88 -6.98
CA THR A 248 -9.36 -5.67 -6.48
C THR A 248 -9.81 -4.80 -7.65
N THR A 249 -11.09 -4.47 -7.72
CA THR A 249 -11.67 -3.60 -8.76
C THR A 249 -11.86 -2.18 -8.28
N HIS A 250 -12.15 -2.00 -6.99
CA HIS A 250 -12.41 -0.70 -6.38
C HIS A 250 -11.67 -0.56 -5.05
N VAL A 251 -11.00 0.59 -4.87
CA VAL A 251 -10.24 0.92 -3.67
C VAL A 251 -10.89 2.12 -2.99
N SER A 252 -11.64 1.89 -1.91
CA SER A 252 -12.07 2.95 -1.00
C SER A 252 -10.96 3.23 0.02
N ARG A 253 -10.61 4.51 0.24
CA ARG A 253 -9.62 4.93 1.25
C ARG A 253 -9.78 6.42 1.59
N GLY A 254 -9.16 6.87 2.67
CA GLY A 254 -9.20 8.29 3.05
C GLY A 254 -8.52 9.18 2.01
N ASP A 255 -8.98 10.42 1.89
CA ASP A 255 -8.45 11.41 0.93
C ASP A 255 -7.02 11.89 1.25
N GLU A 256 -6.50 11.61 2.43
CA GLU A 256 -5.08 11.77 2.75
C GLU A 256 -4.14 10.95 1.84
N TRP A 257 -4.65 9.92 1.18
CA TRP A 257 -3.90 9.09 0.23
C TRP A 257 -3.88 9.60 -1.21
N LEU A 258 -4.55 10.73 -1.49
CA LEU A 258 -4.54 11.34 -2.83
C LEU A 258 -3.12 11.65 -3.32
N SER A 259 -2.24 12.12 -2.43
CA SER A 259 -0.85 12.41 -2.78
C SER A 259 -0.02 11.19 -3.21
N SER A 260 -0.48 9.98 -2.90
CA SER A 260 0.17 8.73 -3.29
C SER A 260 -0.26 8.20 -4.67
N VAL A 261 -1.33 8.77 -5.24
CA VAL A 261 -1.90 8.32 -6.52
C VAL A 261 -0.87 8.32 -7.66
N PRO A 262 -0.05 9.38 -7.86
CA PRO A 262 0.94 9.38 -8.93
C PRO A 262 1.92 8.22 -8.85
N VAL A 263 2.39 7.90 -7.64
CA VAL A 263 3.30 6.76 -7.38
C VAL A 263 2.61 5.43 -7.71
N HIS A 264 1.35 5.26 -7.29
CA HIS A 264 0.63 4.02 -7.57
C HIS A 264 0.36 3.83 -9.06
N LEU A 265 -0.04 4.89 -9.77
CA LEU A 265 -0.27 4.82 -11.22
C LEU A 265 1.02 4.53 -12.00
N ASP A 266 2.16 5.09 -11.58
CA ASP A 266 3.48 4.77 -12.16
C ASP A 266 3.85 3.30 -11.93
N LEU A 267 3.61 2.77 -10.72
CA LEU A 267 3.85 1.36 -10.41
C LEU A 267 2.94 0.42 -11.20
N PHE A 268 1.64 0.71 -11.32
CA PHE A 268 0.73 -0.07 -12.17
C PHE A 268 1.21 -0.08 -13.62
N LYS A 269 1.55 1.08 -14.18
CA LYS A 269 2.08 1.23 -15.54
C LYS A 269 3.38 0.45 -15.73
N THR A 270 4.34 0.56 -14.78
CA THR A 270 5.65 -0.10 -14.87
C THR A 270 5.53 -1.61 -14.77
N LEU A 271 4.61 -2.12 -13.97
CA LEU A 271 4.31 -3.54 -13.87
C LEU A 271 3.42 -4.07 -15.02
N GLY A 272 2.85 -3.19 -15.85
CA GLY A 272 1.92 -3.56 -16.92
C GLY A 272 0.55 -3.98 -16.40
N PHE A 273 0.13 -3.45 -15.26
CA PHE A 273 -1.15 -3.74 -14.64
C PHE A 273 -2.18 -2.64 -14.90
N VAL A 274 -3.45 -3.00 -14.83
CA VAL A 274 -4.56 -2.06 -14.88
C VAL A 274 -4.89 -1.60 -13.46
N PRO A 275 -4.85 -0.29 -13.17
CA PRO A 275 -5.18 0.20 -11.83
C PRO A 275 -6.67 -0.01 -11.52
N PRO A 276 -7.03 -0.29 -10.24
CA PRO A 276 -8.41 -0.29 -9.79
C PRO A 276 -9.02 1.12 -9.87
N LYS A 277 -10.34 1.20 -9.81
CA LYS A 277 -11.02 2.48 -9.59
C LYS A 277 -10.83 2.93 -8.14
N TYR A 278 -10.57 4.20 -7.93
CA TYR A 278 -10.38 4.77 -6.60
C TYR A 278 -11.62 5.55 -6.14
N ALA A 279 -11.93 5.44 -4.86
CA ALA A 279 -12.96 6.19 -4.15
C ALA A 279 -12.34 6.84 -2.90
N HIS A 280 -11.91 8.09 -3.00
CA HIS A 280 -11.28 8.81 -1.89
C HIS A 280 -12.33 9.46 -1.00
N LEU A 281 -12.55 8.82 0.16
CA LEU A 281 -13.50 9.23 1.19
C LEU A 281 -12.98 10.46 1.95
N ALA A 282 -13.89 11.35 2.31
CA ALA A 282 -13.57 12.45 3.21
C ALA A 282 -13.14 11.92 4.58
N THR A 283 -12.13 12.55 5.19
CA THR A 283 -11.72 12.21 6.55
C THR A 283 -12.76 12.65 7.56
N ILE A 284 -12.96 11.82 8.61
CA ILE A 284 -13.82 12.20 9.73
C ILE A 284 -13.17 13.34 10.49
N GLN A 285 -13.92 14.40 10.68
CA GLN A 285 -13.47 15.63 11.33
C GLN A 285 -14.29 15.91 12.59
N LYS A 286 -13.69 16.60 13.54
CA LYS A 286 -14.40 17.22 14.67
C LYS A 286 -14.18 18.73 14.67
N GLU A 287 -15.13 19.43 15.21
CA GLU A 287 -15.00 20.86 15.47
C GLU A 287 -14.39 21.09 16.84
N GLU A 288 -13.36 21.92 16.91
CA GLU A 288 -12.70 22.33 18.13
C GLU A 288 -12.34 23.81 18.04
N ASN A 289 -12.84 24.61 18.97
CA ASN A 289 -12.64 26.07 18.98
C ASN A 289 -13.03 26.76 17.66
N GLY A 290 -14.15 26.35 17.06
CA GLY A 290 -14.66 26.90 15.78
C GLY A 290 -13.84 26.49 14.56
N LYS A 291 -12.90 25.55 14.68
CA LYS A 291 -12.11 25.03 13.55
C LYS A 291 -12.33 23.53 13.39
N ARG A 292 -12.48 23.09 12.16
CA ARG A 292 -12.54 21.65 11.84
C ARG A 292 -11.14 21.07 11.75
N ARG A 293 -10.92 19.92 12.39
CA ARG A 293 -9.70 19.13 12.28
C ARG A 293 -10.01 17.64 12.20
N LYS A 294 -9.13 16.89 11.57
CA LYS A 294 -9.20 15.43 11.53
C LYS A 294 -9.16 14.85 12.96
N ILE A 295 -10.02 13.87 13.23
CA ILE A 295 -9.96 13.06 14.44
C ILE A 295 -8.65 12.28 14.50
N SER A 296 -8.00 12.26 15.67
CA SER A 296 -6.65 11.72 15.87
C SER A 296 -6.61 10.63 16.93
N LYS A 297 -6.01 9.47 16.62
CA LYS A 297 -5.75 8.38 17.58
C LYS A 297 -5.09 8.85 18.90
N ARG A 298 -4.25 9.89 18.83
CA ARG A 298 -3.44 10.34 19.99
C ARG A 298 -4.15 11.35 20.89
N LYS A 299 -5.18 12.05 20.37
CA LYS A 299 -5.79 13.20 21.04
C LYS A 299 -7.24 12.96 21.39
N ASP A 300 -7.93 12.10 20.67
CA ASP A 300 -9.39 11.99 20.72
C ASP A 300 -9.80 10.57 21.11
N ALA A 301 -10.46 10.41 22.27
CA ALA A 301 -10.96 9.13 22.74
C ALA A 301 -11.98 8.54 21.76
N GLU A 302 -12.83 9.37 21.16
CA GLU A 302 -13.82 9.03 20.16
C GLU A 302 -13.22 8.57 18.82
N ALA A 303 -11.89 8.65 18.65
CA ALA A 303 -11.20 8.02 17.53
C ALA A 303 -11.18 6.49 17.65
N ASN A 304 -11.29 5.94 18.87
CA ASN A 304 -11.37 4.51 19.13
C ASN A 304 -12.81 4.02 18.96
N VAL A 305 -13.00 2.99 18.15
CA VAL A 305 -14.32 2.36 17.92
C VAL A 305 -14.93 1.83 19.23
N ALA A 306 -14.11 1.28 20.15
CA ALA A 306 -14.57 0.77 21.43
C ALA A 306 -15.17 1.87 22.35
N PHE A 307 -14.77 3.14 22.16
CA PHE A 307 -15.32 4.26 22.93
C PHE A 307 -16.85 4.31 22.89
N TYR A 308 -17.45 3.98 21.76
CA TYR A 308 -18.90 4.07 21.57
C TYR A 308 -19.64 2.96 22.30
N SER A 309 -19.15 1.73 22.25
CA SER A 309 -19.73 0.62 23.01
C SER A 309 -19.56 0.81 24.52
N GLU A 310 -18.40 1.30 24.98
CA GLU A 310 -18.14 1.64 26.39
C GLU A 310 -19.08 2.75 26.90
N LYS A 311 -19.51 3.67 26.04
CA LYS A 311 -20.47 4.72 26.35
C LYS A 311 -21.93 4.29 26.17
N GLY A 312 -22.18 3.05 25.79
CA GLY A 312 -23.53 2.53 25.57
C GLY A 312 -24.22 3.11 24.33
N VAL A 313 -23.46 3.64 23.36
CA VAL A 313 -24.01 4.15 22.10
C VAL A 313 -24.41 2.95 21.24
N PRO A 314 -25.68 2.84 20.78
CA PRO A 314 -26.10 1.74 19.93
C PRO A 314 -25.31 1.70 18.61
N VAL A 315 -24.95 0.49 18.18
CA VAL A 315 -24.20 0.24 16.93
C VAL A 315 -24.84 0.96 15.72
N GLU A 316 -26.15 0.85 15.58
CA GLU A 316 -26.87 1.48 14.47
C GLU A 316 -26.79 3.02 14.52
N ALA A 317 -26.76 3.63 15.69
CA ALA A 317 -26.59 5.08 15.82
C ALA A 317 -25.20 5.51 15.33
N VAL A 318 -24.16 4.76 15.66
CA VAL A 318 -22.79 5.04 15.16
C VAL A 318 -22.72 4.87 13.63
N LYS A 319 -23.33 3.82 13.08
CA LYS A 319 -23.38 3.58 11.64
C LYS A 319 -24.12 4.70 10.90
N ILE A 320 -25.29 5.11 11.39
CA ILE A 320 -26.05 6.22 10.80
C ILE A 320 -25.23 7.51 10.83
N TYR A 321 -24.60 7.82 11.97
CA TYR A 321 -23.75 9.00 12.10
C TYR A 321 -22.58 9.02 11.11
N LEU A 322 -21.98 7.87 10.83
CA LEU A 322 -20.85 7.78 9.89
C LEU A 322 -21.29 7.89 8.42
N MET A 323 -22.55 7.60 8.11
CA MET A 323 -23.07 7.56 6.74
C MET A 323 -23.86 8.82 6.35
N THR A 324 -24.06 9.75 7.30
CA THR A 324 -24.68 11.06 7.07
C THR A 324 -23.65 12.17 6.91
#